data_8624b1e478f04109bb9d6dc3fbc60d14
#
_entry.id   8624b1e478f04109bb9d6dc3fbc60d14
#
_cell.length_a   1.000
_cell.length_b   1.000
_cell.length_c   1.000
_cell.angle_alpha   90.00
_cell.angle_beta   90.00
_cell.angle_gamma   90.00
#
_symmetry.space_group_name_H-M   'P 1'
#
loop_
_entity.id
_entity.type
_entity.pdbx_description
1 polymer ?
#
loop_
_entity_poly.entity_id
_entity_poly.type
_entity_poly.pdbx_seq_one_letter_code
_entity_poly.pdbx_strand_id
1 'polypeptide(L)'
;QGEAAAQSFLALGTTVDELTEGTIPNALLYRHISSDNITPSSGTQNDLWNRLQNYYARSIEVLNVANELPDNNTKATNLSKAYGGYIGNLHAGYALQLLAECFSTTPAAEGGSIRLNNALVSHESLFTMAQNHFNKALEFVQMQAIKDASGFNYNAAVRQINTYKLRLAMHQQRYSDAATLVALAINDSEQVEVIYNNDGSDNPLYAAIGPNARDVQVTANLEAARSTTAEQNALPLKHASVDKKNPNRYNIYASALSRKGALVIADAADIHFIKAELIVRGVLSGDALVEVNKVITKYNASDAETAMPSLERIATLRRIYLALRGERTADIRRGLEQGSAATKWQQRKTKWLPLPEQELENLP
;
A
#
# COMPACT_ATOMS: atom_id res chain seq x y z
N GLN A 1 -10.33 -6.89 -2.66
CA GLN A 1 -9.45 -5.81 -2.17
C GLN A 1 -8.26 -6.35 -1.38
N GLY A 2 -8.48 -7.06 -0.28
CA GLY A 2 -7.40 -7.43 0.65
C GLY A 2 -6.32 -8.29 0.03
N GLU A 3 -6.66 -9.27 -0.79
CA GLU A 3 -5.68 -10.13 -1.42
C GLU A 3 -4.85 -9.40 -2.48
N ALA A 4 -5.48 -8.54 -3.30
CA ALA A 4 -4.78 -7.72 -4.26
C ALA A 4 -3.82 -6.74 -3.56
N ALA A 5 -4.25 -6.06 -2.50
CA ALA A 5 -3.41 -5.17 -1.71
C ALA A 5 -2.25 -5.91 -1.05
N ALA A 6 -2.50 -7.06 -0.39
CA ALA A 6 -1.46 -7.83 0.26
C ALA A 6 -0.39 -8.33 -0.72
N GLN A 7 -0.79 -8.86 -1.87
CA GLN A 7 0.16 -9.30 -2.90
C GLN A 7 0.95 -8.12 -3.48
N SER A 8 0.32 -6.95 -3.66
CA SER A 8 1.04 -5.73 -4.06
C SER A 8 2.08 -5.34 -3.02
N PHE A 9 1.74 -5.36 -1.73
CA PHE A 9 2.68 -5.05 -0.65
C PHE A 9 3.87 -6.03 -0.60
N LEU A 10 3.61 -7.32 -0.80
CA LEU A 10 4.65 -8.35 -0.88
C LEU A 10 5.58 -8.11 -2.09
N ALA A 11 5.01 -7.84 -3.25
CA ALA A 11 5.79 -7.59 -4.46
C ALA A 11 6.63 -6.31 -4.32
N LEU A 12 6.01 -5.20 -3.90
CA LEU A 12 6.70 -3.92 -3.68
C LEU A 12 7.78 -4.03 -2.60
N GLY A 13 7.48 -4.68 -1.46
CA GLY A 13 8.47 -4.91 -0.40
C GLY A 13 9.67 -5.74 -0.86
N THR A 14 9.47 -6.69 -1.79
CA THR A 14 10.55 -7.50 -2.36
C THR A 14 11.43 -6.68 -3.33
N THR A 15 10.87 -5.70 -4.04
CA THR A 15 11.66 -4.84 -4.92
C THR A 15 12.60 -3.89 -4.17
N VAL A 16 12.30 -3.58 -2.91
CA VAL A 16 13.04 -2.61 -2.08
C VAL A 16 13.80 -3.23 -0.91
N ASP A 17 14.04 -4.54 -0.93
CA ASP A 17 14.83 -5.24 0.09
C ASP A 17 14.21 -5.16 1.52
N GLU A 18 12.90 -5.11 1.62
CA GLU A 18 12.17 -5.38 2.87
C GLU A 18 11.86 -6.86 3.03
N LEU A 19 11.56 -7.50 1.91
CA LEU A 19 11.21 -8.90 1.80
C LEU A 19 12.15 -9.61 0.83
N THR A 20 12.30 -10.91 1.03
CA THR A 20 13.03 -11.80 0.12
C THR A 20 12.31 -13.13 0.01
N GLU A 21 12.76 -13.99 -0.92
CA GLU A 21 12.23 -15.34 -1.01
C GLU A 21 12.39 -16.09 0.30
N GLY A 22 11.41 -16.92 0.59
CA GLY A 22 11.44 -17.85 1.71
C GLY A 22 12.21 -19.12 1.39
N THR A 23 12.01 -20.15 2.17
CA THR A 23 12.79 -21.38 2.15
C THR A 23 12.19 -22.49 1.29
N ILE A 24 11.03 -22.28 0.65
CA ILE A 24 10.37 -23.28 -0.20
C ILE A 24 10.55 -22.98 -1.69
N PRO A 25 10.60 -24.04 -2.53
CA PRO A 25 10.73 -23.91 -4.00
C PRO A 25 9.60 -23.12 -4.68
N ASN A 26 8.40 -23.04 -4.09
CA ASN A 26 7.24 -22.39 -4.69
C ASN A 26 7.28 -20.85 -4.60
N ALA A 27 8.26 -20.29 -3.93
CA ALA A 27 8.47 -18.83 -3.82
C ALA A 27 9.10 -18.22 -5.09
N LEU A 28 8.87 -18.79 -6.27
CA LEU A 28 9.54 -18.40 -7.52
C LEU A 28 9.37 -16.92 -7.86
N LEU A 29 8.17 -16.34 -7.65
CA LEU A 29 7.97 -14.91 -7.92
C LEU A 29 8.92 -14.05 -7.09
N TYR A 30 8.90 -14.24 -5.78
CA TYR A 30 9.68 -13.41 -4.86
C TYR A 30 11.19 -13.64 -5.04
N ARG A 31 11.61 -14.86 -5.42
CA ARG A 31 12.97 -15.14 -5.82
C ARG A 31 13.37 -14.39 -7.09
N HIS A 32 12.50 -14.37 -8.11
CA HIS A 32 12.79 -13.64 -9.34
C HIS A 32 12.82 -12.12 -9.10
N ILE A 33 11.94 -11.60 -8.25
CA ILE A 33 11.95 -10.19 -7.87
C ILE A 33 13.22 -9.86 -7.06
N SER A 34 13.55 -10.64 -6.03
CA SER A 34 14.72 -10.38 -5.16
C SER A 34 16.03 -10.50 -5.91
N SER A 35 16.14 -11.45 -6.84
CA SER A 35 17.31 -11.63 -7.71
C SER A 35 17.36 -10.73 -8.94
N ASP A 36 16.37 -9.84 -9.12
CA ASP A 36 16.26 -8.93 -10.26
C ASP A 36 16.17 -9.64 -11.63
N ASN A 37 15.51 -10.80 -11.65
CA ASN A 37 15.43 -11.72 -12.81
C ASN A 37 13.98 -12.02 -13.24
N ILE A 38 13.04 -11.14 -12.92
CA ILE A 38 11.65 -11.32 -13.32
C ILE A 38 11.46 -11.04 -14.80
N THR A 39 10.70 -11.91 -15.46
CA THR A 39 10.39 -11.81 -16.90
C THR A 39 8.87 -11.77 -17.13
N PRO A 40 8.38 -11.28 -18.27
CA PRO A 40 6.96 -11.30 -18.63
C PRO A 40 6.28 -12.66 -18.54
N SER A 41 7.03 -13.75 -18.76
CA SER A 41 6.54 -15.13 -18.68
C SER A 41 6.50 -15.71 -17.25
N SER A 42 6.88 -14.93 -16.22
CA SER A 42 6.83 -15.39 -14.83
C SER A 42 5.39 -15.52 -14.33
N GLY A 43 4.84 -16.74 -14.21
CA GLY A 43 3.42 -17.01 -13.98
C GLY A 43 2.81 -16.31 -12.75
N THR A 44 3.57 -16.08 -11.70
CA THR A 44 3.07 -15.48 -10.47
C THR A 44 2.87 -13.96 -10.54
N GLN A 45 3.55 -13.24 -11.45
CA GLN A 45 3.20 -11.85 -11.72
C GLN A 45 1.86 -11.76 -12.46
N ASN A 46 1.53 -12.77 -13.30
CA ASN A 46 0.25 -12.87 -13.97
C ASN A 46 -0.89 -12.96 -12.96
N ASP A 47 -0.69 -13.67 -11.84
CA ASP A 47 -1.69 -13.76 -10.77
C ASP A 47 -1.93 -12.39 -10.14
N LEU A 48 -0.88 -11.63 -9.81
CA LEU A 48 -1.05 -10.28 -9.27
C LEU A 48 -1.71 -9.34 -10.28
N TRP A 49 -1.28 -9.38 -11.55
CA TRP A 49 -1.90 -8.62 -12.64
C TRP A 49 -3.40 -8.93 -12.74
N ASN A 50 -3.76 -10.21 -12.87
CA ASN A 50 -5.13 -10.65 -12.98
C ASN A 50 -5.98 -10.25 -11.76
N ARG A 51 -5.43 -10.31 -10.56
CA ARG A 51 -6.12 -9.90 -9.34
C ARG A 51 -6.41 -8.40 -9.33
N LEU A 52 -5.46 -7.57 -9.74
CA LEU A 52 -5.64 -6.11 -9.80
C LEU A 52 -6.62 -5.73 -10.90
N GLN A 53 -6.54 -6.36 -12.07
CA GLN A 53 -7.50 -6.17 -13.16
C GLN A 53 -8.92 -6.60 -12.74
N ASN A 54 -9.07 -7.76 -12.10
CA ASN A 54 -10.35 -8.22 -11.57
C ASN A 54 -10.86 -7.29 -10.47
N TYR A 55 -9.98 -6.78 -9.62
CA TYR A 55 -10.37 -5.84 -8.57
C TYR A 55 -10.92 -4.55 -9.18
N TYR A 56 -10.26 -3.99 -10.19
CA TYR A 56 -10.76 -2.84 -10.94
C TYR A 56 -12.09 -3.14 -11.63
N ALA A 57 -12.17 -4.23 -12.40
CA ALA A 57 -13.38 -4.63 -13.14
C ALA A 57 -14.59 -4.82 -12.21
N ARG A 58 -14.41 -5.49 -11.06
CA ARG A 58 -15.48 -5.65 -10.06
C ARG A 58 -15.92 -4.32 -9.44
N SER A 59 -14.99 -3.39 -9.27
CA SER A 59 -15.34 -2.04 -8.79
C SER A 59 -16.18 -1.28 -9.83
N ILE A 60 -15.87 -1.41 -11.12
CA ILE A 60 -16.66 -0.84 -12.20
C ILE A 60 -18.04 -1.54 -12.32
N GLU A 61 -18.11 -2.84 -12.12
CA GLU A 61 -19.38 -3.58 -12.08
C GLU A 61 -20.31 -3.02 -10.98
N VAL A 62 -19.79 -2.75 -9.80
CA VAL A 62 -20.58 -2.11 -8.71
C VAL A 62 -21.11 -0.74 -9.15
N LEU A 63 -20.30 0.06 -9.85
CA LEU A 63 -20.74 1.37 -10.38
C LEU A 63 -21.85 1.21 -11.43
N ASN A 64 -21.72 0.25 -12.34
CA ASN A 64 -22.71 -0.01 -13.37
C ASN A 64 -24.05 -0.42 -12.74
N VAL A 65 -24.02 -1.39 -11.81
CA VAL A 65 -25.22 -1.81 -11.08
C VAL A 65 -25.86 -0.63 -10.32
N ALA A 66 -25.06 0.20 -9.65
CA ALA A 66 -25.58 1.38 -8.96
C ALA A 66 -26.24 2.38 -9.91
N ASN A 67 -25.68 2.58 -11.11
CA ASN A 67 -26.22 3.48 -12.11
C ASN A 67 -27.51 2.94 -12.77
N GLU A 68 -27.67 1.63 -12.87
CA GLU A 68 -28.85 0.97 -13.44
C GLU A 68 -30.05 0.94 -12.48
N LEU A 69 -29.85 1.23 -11.19
CA LEU A 69 -30.96 1.30 -10.25
C LEU A 69 -31.97 2.37 -10.69
N PRO A 70 -33.28 2.07 -10.66
CA PRO A 70 -34.30 2.97 -11.14
C PRO A 70 -34.37 4.25 -10.33
N ASP A 71 -34.69 5.36 -11.00
CA ASP A 71 -34.93 6.65 -10.35
C ASP A 71 -36.37 6.74 -9.80
N ASN A 72 -36.67 5.88 -8.84
CA ASN A 72 -37.99 5.82 -8.21
C ASN A 72 -38.09 6.71 -6.95
N ASN A 73 -37.07 7.47 -6.66
CA ASN A 73 -36.93 8.38 -5.51
C ASN A 73 -37.24 7.77 -4.13
N THR A 74 -37.17 6.46 -4.00
CA THR A 74 -37.27 5.85 -2.68
C THR A 74 -35.96 6.07 -1.91
N LYS A 75 -36.08 6.20 -0.58
CA LYS A 75 -34.92 6.35 0.30
C LYS A 75 -33.92 5.19 0.14
N ALA A 76 -34.42 3.95 0.00
CA ALA A 76 -33.60 2.77 -0.17
C ALA A 76 -32.81 2.78 -1.49
N THR A 77 -33.46 3.13 -2.61
CA THR A 77 -32.78 3.21 -3.92
C THR A 77 -31.74 4.30 -3.96
N ASN A 78 -32.06 5.48 -3.42
CA ASN A 78 -31.11 6.60 -3.38
C ASN A 78 -29.90 6.27 -2.51
N LEU A 79 -30.10 5.57 -1.38
CA LEU A 79 -29.00 5.10 -0.53
C LEU A 79 -28.14 4.05 -1.27
N SER A 80 -28.76 3.08 -1.94
CA SER A 80 -28.04 2.04 -2.70
C SER A 80 -27.21 2.63 -3.83
N LYS A 81 -27.75 3.59 -4.60
CA LYS A 81 -27.01 4.32 -5.64
C LYS A 81 -25.83 5.08 -5.05
N ALA A 82 -26.05 5.85 -4.01
CA ALA A 82 -25.02 6.65 -3.38
C ALA A 82 -23.92 5.78 -2.78
N TYR A 83 -24.29 4.68 -2.08
CA TYR A 83 -23.35 3.76 -1.49
C TYR A 83 -22.56 2.98 -2.55
N GLY A 84 -23.22 2.45 -3.59
CA GLY A 84 -22.58 1.79 -4.72
C GLY A 84 -21.62 2.73 -5.46
N GLY A 85 -22.06 3.98 -5.69
CA GLY A 85 -21.20 5.02 -6.29
C GLY A 85 -19.97 5.34 -5.42
N TYR A 86 -20.13 5.46 -4.11
CA TYR A 86 -19.02 5.66 -3.18
C TYR A 86 -18.04 4.49 -3.20
N ILE A 87 -18.50 3.28 -2.90
CA ILE A 87 -17.65 2.09 -2.77
C ILE A 87 -17.00 1.74 -4.11
N GLY A 88 -17.76 1.73 -5.20
CA GLY A 88 -17.24 1.41 -6.52
C GLY A 88 -16.12 2.37 -6.94
N ASN A 89 -16.32 3.68 -6.75
CA ASN A 89 -15.28 4.66 -7.08
C ASN A 89 -14.06 4.56 -6.14
N LEU A 90 -14.25 4.39 -4.83
CA LEU A 90 -13.14 4.24 -3.89
C LEU A 90 -12.23 3.08 -4.29
N HIS A 91 -12.83 1.93 -4.57
CA HIS A 91 -12.08 0.72 -4.90
C HIS A 91 -11.51 0.74 -6.32
N ALA A 92 -12.18 1.34 -7.30
CA ALA A 92 -11.64 1.54 -8.64
C ALA A 92 -10.39 2.44 -8.60
N GLY A 93 -10.45 3.56 -7.86
CA GLY A 93 -9.31 4.45 -7.68
C GLY A 93 -8.10 3.74 -7.05
N TYR A 94 -8.33 2.95 -6.00
CA TYR A 94 -7.25 2.22 -5.35
C TYR A 94 -6.66 1.11 -6.22
N ALA A 95 -7.47 0.39 -7.00
CA ALA A 95 -6.98 -0.61 -7.94
C ALA A 95 -6.08 -0.01 -9.03
N LEU A 96 -6.48 1.15 -9.59
CA LEU A 96 -5.67 1.89 -10.57
C LEU A 96 -4.34 2.38 -9.98
N GLN A 97 -4.36 2.87 -8.74
CA GLN A 97 -3.14 3.26 -8.03
C GLN A 97 -2.18 2.08 -7.88
N LEU A 98 -2.66 0.93 -7.41
CA LEU A 98 -1.82 -0.28 -7.26
C LEU A 98 -1.30 -0.80 -8.60
N LEU A 99 -2.10 -0.74 -9.67
CA LEU A 99 -1.64 -1.09 -11.03
C LEU A 99 -0.46 -0.21 -11.44
N ALA A 100 -0.56 1.11 -11.25
CA ALA A 100 0.51 2.05 -11.57
C ALA A 100 1.76 1.84 -10.70
N GLU A 101 1.59 1.48 -9.44
CA GLU A 101 2.73 1.25 -8.54
C GLU A 101 3.47 -0.05 -8.82
N CYS A 102 2.75 -1.09 -9.26
CA CYS A 102 3.32 -2.42 -9.40
C CYS A 102 3.86 -2.72 -10.80
N PHE A 103 3.24 -2.25 -11.88
CA PHE A 103 3.49 -2.74 -13.24
C PHE A 103 3.97 -1.66 -14.22
N SER A 104 4.77 -2.08 -15.22
CA SER A 104 5.19 -1.24 -16.33
C SER A 104 5.54 -2.06 -17.57
N THR A 105 5.32 -1.51 -18.76
CA THR A 105 5.86 -2.04 -20.03
C THR A 105 7.38 -1.86 -20.11
N THR A 106 7.92 -0.93 -19.32
CA THR A 106 9.37 -0.65 -19.24
C THR A 106 9.83 -0.78 -17.79
N PRO A 107 10.04 -2.00 -17.29
CA PRO A 107 10.27 -2.27 -15.87
C PRO A 107 11.44 -1.50 -15.24
N ALA A 108 12.47 -1.20 -16.02
CA ALA A 108 13.65 -0.47 -15.55
C ALA A 108 13.49 1.05 -15.54
N ALA A 109 12.52 1.58 -16.27
CA ALA A 109 12.34 3.02 -16.47
C ALA A 109 11.17 3.56 -15.65
N GLU A 110 11.34 4.77 -15.15
CA GLU A 110 10.27 5.54 -14.54
C GLU A 110 9.26 6.00 -15.60
N GLY A 111 7.99 6.08 -15.23
CA GLY A 111 6.92 6.54 -16.14
C GLY A 111 6.54 5.56 -17.25
N GLY A 112 6.82 4.25 -17.07
CA GLY A 112 6.37 3.21 -17.99
C GLY A 112 4.86 3.21 -18.18
N SER A 113 4.39 2.49 -19.20
CA SER A 113 2.96 2.37 -19.54
C SER A 113 2.38 1.06 -19.05
N ILE A 114 1.10 1.08 -18.73
CA ILE A 114 0.31 -0.09 -18.33
C ILE A 114 -0.87 -0.21 -19.28
N ARG A 115 -1.20 -1.44 -19.68
CA ARG A 115 -2.38 -1.69 -20.50
C ARG A 115 -3.65 -1.73 -19.63
N LEU A 116 -4.64 -0.96 -20.02
CA LEU A 116 -5.95 -0.93 -19.38
C LEU A 116 -7.03 -0.80 -20.47
N ASN A 117 -8.04 -1.67 -20.44
CA ASN A 117 -9.15 -1.67 -21.42
C ASN A 117 -8.65 -1.62 -22.88
N ASN A 118 -7.67 -2.47 -23.22
CA ASN A 118 -7.02 -2.54 -24.53
C ASN A 118 -6.26 -1.30 -24.99
N ALA A 119 -6.02 -0.32 -24.10
CA ALA A 119 -5.22 0.86 -24.37
C ALA A 119 -4.01 0.92 -23.45
N LEU A 120 -2.87 1.36 -23.99
CA LEU A 120 -1.72 1.72 -23.17
C LEU A 120 -1.96 3.06 -22.52
N VAL A 121 -1.77 3.12 -21.21
CA VAL A 121 -1.87 4.34 -20.42
C VAL A 121 -0.61 4.52 -19.59
N SER A 122 -0.15 5.75 -19.48
CA SER A 122 1.00 6.08 -18.64
C SER A 122 0.65 5.95 -17.14
N HIS A 123 1.67 5.81 -16.29
CA HIS A 123 1.48 5.84 -14.84
C HIS A 123 0.79 7.14 -14.40
N GLU A 124 1.19 8.28 -14.96
CA GLU A 124 0.57 9.58 -14.66
C GLU A 124 -0.93 9.58 -15.02
N SER A 125 -1.29 9.02 -16.17
CA SER A 125 -2.70 8.88 -16.57
C SER A 125 -3.48 7.99 -15.61
N LEU A 126 -2.90 6.87 -15.18
CA LEU A 126 -3.54 5.99 -14.19
C LEU A 126 -3.71 6.67 -12.83
N PHE A 127 -2.73 7.43 -12.37
CA PHE A 127 -2.85 8.22 -11.14
C PHE A 127 -3.92 9.31 -11.28
N THR A 128 -4.02 9.95 -12.45
CA THR A 128 -5.08 10.92 -12.74
C THR A 128 -6.46 10.26 -12.73
N MET A 129 -6.60 9.07 -13.33
CA MET A 129 -7.83 8.30 -13.28
C MET A 129 -8.19 7.90 -11.85
N ALA A 130 -7.21 7.44 -11.06
CA ALA A 130 -7.39 7.12 -9.64
C ALA A 130 -7.90 8.34 -8.85
N GLN A 131 -7.27 9.51 -9.05
CA GLN A 131 -7.68 10.78 -8.45
C GLN A 131 -9.13 11.15 -8.80
N ASN A 132 -9.52 10.96 -10.06
CA ASN A 132 -10.90 11.23 -10.51
C ASN A 132 -11.89 10.29 -9.84
N HIS A 133 -11.56 9.01 -9.68
CA HIS A 133 -12.38 8.06 -8.94
C HIS A 133 -12.50 8.45 -7.46
N PHE A 134 -11.42 8.85 -6.80
CA PHE A 134 -11.48 9.32 -5.40
C PHE A 134 -12.32 10.59 -5.26
N ASN A 135 -12.26 11.53 -6.22
CA ASN A 135 -13.11 12.70 -6.22
C ASN A 135 -14.59 12.32 -6.34
N LYS A 136 -14.93 11.42 -7.27
CA LYS A 136 -16.29 10.90 -7.41
C LYS A 136 -16.75 10.15 -6.16
N ALA A 137 -15.89 9.34 -5.53
CA ALA A 137 -16.21 8.69 -4.26
C ALA A 137 -16.59 9.72 -3.19
N LEU A 138 -15.87 10.85 -3.13
CA LEU A 138 -16.16 11.96 -2.21
C LEU A 138 -17.50 12.63 -2.52
N GLU A 139 -17.83 12.85 -3.80
CA GLU A 139 -19.13 13.38 -4.22
C GLU A 139 -20.27 12.46 -3.77
N PHE A 140 -20.16 11.15 -4.03
CA PHE A 140 -21.18 10.18 -3.64
C PHE A 140 -21.35 10.07 -2.13
N VAL A 141 -20.27 10.01 -1.35
CA VAL A 141 -20.36 9.91 0.11
C VAL A 141 -21.00 11.17 0.72
N GLN A 142 -20.87 12.32 0.07
CA GLN A 142 -21.48 13.59 0.51
C GLN A 142 -22.98 13.68 0.19
N MET A 143 -23.56 12.75 -0.55
CA MET A 143 -24.99 12.75 -0.84
C MET A 143 -25.83 12.62 0.43
N GLN A 144 -26.96 13.30 0.49
CA GLN A 144 -27.84 13.34 1.66
C GLN A 144 -28.29 11.94 2.09
N ALA A 145 -28.52 11.05 1.12
CA ALA A 145 -28.92 9.65 1.40
C ALA A 145 -27.93 8.89 2.28
N ILE A 146 -26.61 9.12 2.09
CA ILE A 146 -25.56 8.51 2.93
C ILE A 146 -25.47 9.22 4.28
N LYS A 147 -25.54 10.55 4.31
CA LYS A 147 -25.51 11.32 5.56
C LYS A 147 -26.64 10.92 6.52
N ASP A 148 -27.81 10.62 5.97
CA ASP A 148 -29.00 10.21 6.73
C ASP A 148 -29.03 8.69 7.04
N ALA A 149 -28.04 7.91 6.56
CA ALA A 149 -28.02 6.48 6.77
C ALA A 149 -27.65 6.14 8.21
N SER A 150 -28.54 5.44 8.91
CA SER A 150 -28.30 4.99 10.27
C SER A 150 -27.12 4.01 10.31
N GLY A 151 -26.18 4.21 11.23
CA GLY A 151 -25.04 3.35 11.44
C GLY A 151 -23.87 3.55 10.46
N PHE A 152 -23.99 4.46 9.48
CA PHE A 152 -22.89 4.81 8.59
C PHE A 152 -22.04 5.94 9.18
N ASN A 153 -20.73 5.71 9.32
CA ASN A 153 -19.82 6.75 9.79
C ASN A 153 -19.35 7.62 8.61
N TYR A 154 -20.15 8.63 8.27
CA TYR A 154 -19.88 9.59 7.20
C TYR A 154 -18.49 10.24 7.32
N ASN A 155 -18.15 10.73 8.52
CA ASN A 155 -16.88 11.42 8.73
C ASN A 155 -15.68 10.51 8.53
N ALA A 156 -15.75 9.26 8.99
CA ALA A 156 -14.69 8.28 8.77
C ALA A 156 -14.54 7.96 7.28
N ALA A 157 -15.64 7.81 6.53
CA ALA A 157 -15.59 7.56 5.09
C ALA A 157 -14.95 8.74 4.32
N VAL A 158 -15.29 9.97 4.65
CA VAL A 158 -14.68 11.17 4.06
C VAL A 158 -13.17 11.21 4.35
N ARG A 159 -12.76 10.94 5.60
CA ARG A 159 -11.34 10.89 5.98
C ARG A 159 -10.60 9.74 5.30
N GLN A 160 -11.23 8.59 5.15
CA GLN A 160 -10.66 7.46 4.40
C GLN A 160 -10.37 7.84 2.95
N ILE A 161 -11.31 8.46 2.23
CA ILE A 161 -11.11 8.91 0.85
C ILE A 161 -9.95 9.92 0.79
N ASN A 162 -9.92 10.89 1.70
CA ASN A 162 -8.86 11.88 1.75
C ASN A 162 -7.49 11.27 2.07
N THR A 163 -7.44 10.16 2.82
CA THR A 163 -6.21 9.40 3.06
C THR A 163 -5.67 8.79 1.77
N TYR A 164 -6.52 8.18 0.94
CA TYR A 164 -6.09 7.68 -0.37
C TYR A 164 -5.62 8.82 -1.28
N LYS A 165 -6.34 9.95 -1.32
CA LYS A 165 -5.93 11.15 -2.08
C LYS A 165 -4.59 11.70 -1.59
N LEU A 166 -4.38 11.75 -0.29
CA LEU A 166 -3.12 12.19 0.34
C LEU A 166 -1.95 11.30 -0.10
N ARG A 167 -2.10 9.98 0.03
CA ARG A 167 -1.04 9.04 -0.39
C ARG A 167 -0.74 9.18 -1.88
N LEU A 168 -1.78 9.27 -2.72
CA LEU A 168 -1.61 9.49 -4.15
C LEU A 168 -0.87 10.80 -4.46
N ALA A 169 -1.19 11.90 -3.76
CA ALA A 169 -0.49 13.17 -3.91
C ALA A 169 1.00 13.06 -3.50
N MET A 170 1.30 12.32 -2.42
CA MET A 170 2.69 12.03 -2.02
C MET A 170 3.44 11.21 -3.08
N HIS A 171 2.82 10.17 -3.63
CA HIS A 171 3.42 9.34 -4.68
C HIS A 171 3.74 10.16 -5.95
N GLN A 172 2.88 11.11 -6.29
CA GLN A 172 3.08 12.03 -7.42
C GLN A 172 3.94 13.26 -7.07
N GLN A 173 4.50 13.35 -5.88
CA GLN A 173 5.28 14.50 -5.38
C GLN A 173 4.53 15.84 -5.41
N ARG A 174 3.18 15.79 -5.40
CA ARG A 174 2.31 16.96 -5.31
C ARG A 174 2.19 17.43 -3.86
N TYR A 175 3.30 17.90 -3.30
CA TYR A 175 3.41 18.20 -1.86
C TYR A 175 2.48 19.31 -1.39
N SER A 176 2.18 20.31 -2.24
CA SER A 176 1.22 21.36 -1.90
C SER A 176 -0.20 20.81 -1.74
N ASP A 177 -0.61 19.87 -2.62
CA ASP A 177 -1.90 19.20 -2.51
C ASP A 177 -1.92 18.31 -1.26
N ALA A 178 -0.84 17.59 -1.00
CA ALA A 178 -0.70 16.75 0.18
C ALA A 178 -0.80 17.57 1.48
N ALA A 179 -0.22 18.77 1.55
CA ALA A 179 -0.34 19.66 2.70
C ALA A 179 -1.79 20.09 2.97
N THR A 180 -2.59 20.26 1.92
CA THR A 180 -4.02 20.56 2.06
C THR A 180 -4.81 19.33 2.53
N LEU A 181 -4.47 18.14 2.04
CA LEU A 181 -5.19 16.90 2.32
C LEU A 181 -4.87 16.31 3.70
N VAL A 182 -3.69 16.55 4.24
CA VAL A 182 -3.22 15.90 5.47
C VAL A 182 -4.08 16.21 6.70
N ALA A 183 -4.69 17.39 6.74
CA ALA A 183 -5.63 17.77 7.80
C ALA A 183 -7.03 17.13 7.64
N LEU A 184 -7.33 16.60 6.45
CA LEU A 184 -8.61 15.99 6.10
C LEU A 184 -8.54 14.45 6.09
N ALA A 185 -7.38 13.87 6.31
CA ALA A 185 -7.13 12.44 6.36
C ALA A 185 -7.58 11.83 7.71
N ILE A 186 -7.40 10.52 7.85
CA ILE A 186 -7.70 9.81 9.11
C ILE A 186 -6.95 10.43 10.28
N ASN A 187 -7.57 10.34 11.46
CA ASN A 187 -7.02 10.85 12.72
C ASN A 187 -6.33 9.72 13.52
N ASP A 188 -5.85 10.06 14.72
CA ASP A 188 -5.06 9.17 15.59
C ASP A 188 -5.81 7.90 16.06
N SER A 189 -7.13 7.88 15.99
CA SER A 189 -7.98 6.76 16.42
C SER A 189 -8.51 5.93 15.25
N GLU A 190 -8.15 6.27 14.03
CA GLU A 190 -8.69 5.65 12.81
C GLU A 190 -7.60 4.93 12.02
N GLN A 191 -8.04 3.97 11.22
CA GLN A 191 -7.18 3.31 10.23
C GLN A 191 -7.99 2.94 8.99
N VAL A 192 -7.29 2.85 7.86
CA VAL A 192 -7.80 2.26 6.63
C VAL A 192 -7.35 0.82 6.59
N GLU A 193 -8.29 -0.12 6.61
CA GLU A 193 -7.99 -1.53 6.75
C GLU A 193 -8.95 -2.42 5.99
N VAL A 194 -8.52 -3.67 5.73
CA VAL A 194 -9.37 -4.77 5.31
C VAL A 194 -9.49 -5.75 6.47
N ILE A 195 -10.72 -5.95 6.93
CA ILE A 195 -11.03 -6.83 8.06
C ILE A 195 -11.28 -8.25 7.54
N TYR A 196 -10.63 -9.23 8.16
CA TYR A 196 -10.84 -10.67 7.91
C TYR A 196 -11.69 -11.26 9.03
N ASN A 197 -12.98 -11.41 8.73
CA ASN A 197 -13.94 -12.03 9.65
C ASN A 197 -13.74 -13.54 9.72
N ASN A 198 -14.54 -14.21 10.57
CA ASN A 198 -14.45 -15.65 10.84
C ASN A 198 -14.82 -16.57 9.66
N ASP A 199 -15.14 -16.05 8.51
CA ASP A 199 -15.75 -16.73 7.36
C ASP A 199 -14.77 -17.49 6.44
N GLY A 200 -13.68 -18.01 7.01
CA GLY A 200 -12.78 -18.89 6.26
C GLY A 200 -11.60 -18.21 5.58
N SER A 201 -11.62 -16.89 5.34
CA SER A 201 -10.49 -16.17 4.74
C SER A 201 -9.50 -15.69 5.80
N ASP A 202 -8.22 -15.94 5.56
CA ASP A 202 -7.13 -15.50 6.42
C ASP A 202 -6.51 -14.21 5.85
N ASN A 203 -5.86 -13.42 6.71
CA ASN A 203 -5.05 -12.30 6.27
C ASN A 203 -3.94 -12.81 5.33
N PRO A 204 -3.90 -12.38 4.05
CA PRO A 204 -2.93 -12.89 3.08
C PRO A 204 -1.47 -12.60 3.43
N LEU A 205 -1.18 -11.49 4.14
CA LEU A 205 0.16 -11.24 4.65
C LEU A 205 0.56 -12.26 5.70
N TYR A 206 -0.35 -12.62 6.62
CA TYR A 206 -0.08 -13.69 7.58
C TYR A 206 0.16 -15.03 6.88
N ALA A 207 -0.62 -15.34 5.85
CA ALA A 207 -0.44 -16.56 5.07
C ALA A 207 0.93 -16.61 4.38
N ALA A 208 1.40 -15.47 3.85
CA ALA A 208 2.66 -15.37 3.10
C ALA A 208 3.92 -15.29 3.99
N ILE A 209 3.86 -14.57 5.11
CA ILE A 209 5.04 -14.27 5.96
C ILE A 209 4.82 -14.54 7.46
N GLY A 210 3.79 -15.28 7.83
CA GLY A 210 3.53 -15.71 9.21
C GLY A 210 4.45 -16.85 9.66
N PRO A 211 4.29 -17.33 10.91
CA PRO A 211 5.19 -18.30 11.52
C PRO A 211 5.29 -19.66 10.78
N ASN A 212 4.25 -20.03 10.05
CA ASN A 212 4.22 -21.25 9.24
C ASN A 212 4.44 -21.02 7.74
N ALA A 213 4.55 -19.75 7.35
CA ALA A 213 4.79 -19.38 5.98
C ALA A 213 6.26 -19.65 5.59
N ARG A 214 6.47 -20.00 4.33
CA ARG A 214 7.79 -20.33 3.81
C ARG A 214 8.07 -19.69 2.46
N ASP A 215 7.08 -18.96 1.92
CA ASP A 215 7.17 -18.37 0.58
C ASP A 215 7.97 -17.08 0.58
N VAL A 216 7.76 -16.25 1.61
CA VAL A 216 8.41 -14.94 1.77
C VAL A 216 8.88 -14.78 3.20
N GLN A 217 9.96 -14.04 3.39
CA GLN A 217 10.49 -13.67 4.71
C GLN A 217 10.93 -12.21 4.72
N VAL A 218 11.01 -11.65 5.93
CA VAL A 218 11.62 -10.34 6.17
C VAL A 218 13.13 -10.44 5.95
N THR A 219 13.75 -9.42 5.36
CA THR A 219 15.20 -9.42 5.15
C THR A 219 15.96 -9.16 6.45
N ALA A 220 17.18 -9.70 6.53
CA ALA A 220 18.10 -9.36 7.63
C ALA A 220 18.43 -7.86 7.67
N ASN A 221 18.40 -7.17 6.53
CA ASN A 221 18.61 -5.71 6.46
C ASN A 221 17.49 -4.93 7.13
N LEU A 222 16.22 -5.34 6.99
CA LEU A 222 15.12 -4.72 7.71
C LEU A 222 15.17 -5.08 9.19
N GLU A 223 15.55 -6.32 9.54
CA GLU A 223 15.76 -6.71 10.92
C GLU A 223 16.85 -5.87 11.60
N ALA A 224 18.00 -5.71 10.96
CA ALA A 224 19.14 -4.93 11.48
C ALA A 224 18.87 -3.41 11.55
N ALA A 225 17.90 -2.90 10.77
CA ALA A 225 17.54 -1.48 10.80
C ALA A 225 16.85 -1.05 12.10
N ARG A 226 16.29 -1.98 12.88
CA ARG A 226 15.57 -1.71 14.14
C ARG A 226 16.57 -1.56 15.30
N SER A 227 17.01 -0.34 15.56
CA SER A 227 18.08 -0.04 16.51
C SER A 227 17.59 0.29 17.93
N THR A 228 16.33 0.72 18.09
CA THR A 228 15.74 1.11 19.38
C THR A 228 14.67 0.13 19.85
N THR A 229 14.31 0.21 21.13
CA THR A 229 13.22 -0.60 21.71
C THR A 229 11.87 -0.26 21.07
N ALA A 230 11.59 1.02 20.80
CA ALA A 230 10.38 1.43 20.09
C ALA A 230 10.29 0.80 18.70
N GLU A 231 11.38 0.82 17.93
CA GLU A 231 11.46 0.22 16.60
C GLU A 231 11.26 -1.30 16.63
N GLN A 232 11.85 -1.97 17.64
CA GLN A 232 11.65 -3.42 17.84
C GLN A 232 10.22 -3.75 18.25
N ASN A 233 9.57 -2.93 19.04
CA ASN A 233 8.18 -3.09 19.45
C ASN A 233 7.21 -2.80 18.29
N ALA A 234 7.51 -1.82 17.44
CA ALA A 234 6.68 -1.46 16.28
C ALA A 234 6.67 -2.57 15.21
N LEU A 235 7.83 -3.20 14.98
CA LEU A 235 7.97 -4.33 14.06
C LEU A 235 8.60 -5.51 14.80
N PRO A 236 7.85 -6.24 15.62
CA PRO A 236 8.39 -7.38 16.36
C PRO A 236 8.64 -8.54 15.41
N LEU A 237 9.91 -8.89 15.22
CA LEU A 237 10.36 -9.99 14.38
C LEU A 237 10.73 -11.20 15.20
N LYS A 238 10.45 -12.38 14.67
CA LYS A 238 10.84 -13.67 15.24
C LYS A 238 11.44 -14.57 14.17
N HIS A 239 12.20 -15.56 14.61
CA HIS A 239 12.79 -16.57 13.77
C HIS A 239 12.01 -17.89 13.95
N ALA A 240 11.50 -18.45 12.87
CA ALA A 240 10.87 -19.75 12.86
C ALA A 240 11.77 -20.77 12.15
N SER A 241 12.10 -21.88 12.82
CA SER A 241 12.83 -22.98 12.19
C SER A 241 11.94 -23.61 11.11
N VAL A 242 12.48 -23.71 9.90
CA VAL A 242 11.77 -24.25 8.72
C VAL A 242 12.27 -25.63 8.32
N ASP A 243 13.37 -26.08 8.91
CA ASP A 243 13.96 -27.38 8.63
C ASP A 243 14.37 -28.07 9.95
N LYS A 244 13.70 -29.18 10.26
CA LYS A 244 14.01 -29.99 11.44
C LYS A 244 15.41 -30.60 11.41
N LYS A 245 15.98 -30.80 10.21
CA LYS A 245 17.33 -31.37 10.01
C LYS A 245 18.42 -30.30 10.02
N ASN A 246 18.09 -29.06 9.76
CA ASN A 246 18.99 -27.91 9.80
C ASN A 246 18.38 -26.77 10.63
N PRO A 247 18.58 -26.80 11.97
CA PRO A 247 17.98 -25.81 12.87
C PRO A 247 18.49 -24.37 12.64
N ASN A 248 19.59 -24.19 11.91
CA ASN A 248 20.09 -22.87 11.53
C ASN A 248 19.38 -22.28 10.30
N ARG A 249 18.48 -23.03 9.67
CA ARG A 249 17.67 -22.55 8.58
C ARG A 249 16.32 -22.06 9.13
N TYR A 250 16.11 -20.78 9.10
CA TYR A 250 14.91 -20.11 9.63
C TYR A 250 14.41 -19.03 8.69
N ASN A 251 13.11 -18.73 8.80
CA ASN A 251 12.50 -17.56 8.22
C ASN A 251 12.32 -16.49 9.29
N ILE A 252 12.60 -15.25 8.93
CA ILE A 252 12.29 -14.07 9.75
C ILE A 252 10.87 -13.61 9.40
N TYR A 253 10.01 -13.52 10.40
CA TYR A 253 8.62 -13.13 10.20
C TYR A 253 8.15 -12.05 11.20
N ALA A 254 7.17 -11.24 10.79
CA ALA A 254 6.55 -10.24 11.65
C ALA A 254 5.55 -10.92 12.61
N SER A 255 5.90 -10.98 13.90
CA SER A 255 5.09 -11.71 14.90
C SER A 255 3.82 -10.96 15.31
N ALA A 256 3.67 -9.68 14.96
CA ALA A 256 2.45 -8.91 15.16
C ALA A 256 1.33 -9.30 14.18
N LEU A 257 1.67 -9.94 13.05
CA LEU A 257 0.65 -10.42 12.13
C LEU A 257 -0.13 -11.57 12.75
N SER A 258 -1.42 -11.53 12.62
CA SER A 258 -2.32 -12.59 13.07
C SER A 258 -3.19 -13.10 11.93
N ARG A 259 -3.61 -14.36 12.05
CA ARG A 259 -4.41 -15.04 11.01
C ARG A 259 -5.71 -14.29 10.67
N LYS A 260 -6.35 -13.71 11.66
CA LYS A 260 -7.59 -12.94 11.54
C LYS A 260 -7.38 -11.44 11.76
N GLY A 261 -6.13 -11.00 11.83
CA GLY A 261 -5.80 -9.58 11.96
C GLY A 261 -6.14 -8.82 10.69
N ALA A 262 -6.49 -7.56 10.86
CA ALA A 262 -6.74 -6.68 9.72
C ALA A 262 -5.48 -6.48 8.87
N LEU A 263 -5.67 -6.31 7.56
CA LEU A 263 -4.66 -5.79 6.66
C LEU A 263 -4.73 -4.26 6.71
N VAL A 264 -3.79 -3.64 7.40
CA VAL A 264 -3.72 -2.18 7.51
C VAL A 264 -3.13 -1.61 6.22
N ILE A 265 -3.88 -0.71 5.58
CA ILE A 265 -3.46 0.04 4.40
C ILE A 265 -2.81 1.36 4.82
N ALA A 266 -3.44 2.09 5.75
CA ALA A 266 -2.90 3.31 6.34
C ALA A 266 -3.41 3.48 7.77
N ASP A 267 -2.61 4.07 8.64
CA ASP A 267 -2.97 4.43 10.00
C ASP A 267 -2.41 5.81 10.41
N ALA A 268 -2.60 6.17 11.66
CA ALA A 268 -2.10 7.43 12.20
C ALA A 268 -0.58 7.63 12.03
N ALA A 269 0.22 6.55 12.09
CA ALA A 269 1.66 6.63 11.89
C ALA A 269 2.00 7.13 10.48
N ASP A 270 1.28 6.65 9.47
CA ASP A 270 1.43 7.12 8.09
C ASP A 270 1.20 8.62 7.99
N ILE A 271 0.09 9.10 8.57
CA ILE A 271 -0.27 10.53 8.56
C ILE A 271 0.77 11.40 9.28
N HIS A 272 1.26 10.97 10.45
CA HIS A 272 2.27 11.69 11.19
C HIS A 272 3.60 11.77 10.46
N PHE A 273 4.05 10.68 9.83
CA PHE A 273 5.27 10.72 9.02
C PHE A 273 5.11 11.57 7.75
N ILE A 274 3.94 11.57 7.10
CA ILE A 274 3.66 12.48 5.99
C ILE A 274 3.71 13.94 6.46
N LYS A 275 3.10 14.28 7.61
CA LYS A 275 3.20 15.63 8.19
C LYS A 275 4.65 16.01 8.44
N ALA A 276 5.42 15.15 9.08
CA ALA A 276 6.84 15.41 9.37
C ALA A 276 7.63 15.65 8.08
N GLU A 277 7.41 14.84 7.04
CA GLU A 277 8.04 15.03 5.71
C GLU A 277 7.68 16.38 5.10
N LEU A 278 6.39 16.74 5.07
CA LEU A 278 5.91 18.01 4.52
C LEU A 278 6.47 19.23 5.28
N ILE A 279 6.62 19.12 6.60
CA ILE A 279 7.21 20.17 7.43
C ILE A 279 8.70 20.34 7.11
N VAL A 280 9.47 19.24 7.05
CA VAL A 280 10.90 19.29 6.71
C VAL A 280 11.12 19.80 5.29
N ARG A 281 10.20 19.53 4.36
CA ARG A 281 10.22 20.10 3.01
C ARG A 281 9.80 21.59 2.96
N GLY A 282 9.36 22.17 4.07
CA GLY A 282 8.90 23.57 4.12
C GLY A 282 7.55 23.84 3.47
N VAL A 283 6.75 22.79 3.23
CA VAL A 283 5.43 22.90 2.57
C VAL A 283 4.29 22.98 3.59
N LEU A 284 4.49 22.44 4.77
CA LEU A 284 3.53 22.49 5.88
C LEU A 284 4.17 23.18 7.08
N SER A 285 3.43 24.05 7.75
CA SER A 285 3.88 24.63 9.04
C SER A 285 3.70 23.64 10.17
N GLY A 286 4.63 23.62 11.13
CA GLY A 286 4.55 22.76 12.30
C GLY A 286 5.94 22.37 12.82
N ASP A 287 5.96 21.34 13.66
CA ASP A 287 7.18 20.76 14.23
C ASP A 287 7.26 19.27 13.88
N ALA A 288 8.19 18.93 12.99
CA ALA A 288 8.40 17.55 12.55
C ALA A 288 8.85 16.63 13.68
N LEU A 289 9.57 17.15 14.69
CA LEU A 289 9.97 16.39 15.87
C LEU A 289 8.75 15.95 16.67
N VAL A 290 7.78 16.84 16.85
CA VAL A 290 6.50 16.49 17.52
C VAL A 290 5.77 15.40 16.75
N GLU A 291 5.69 15.51 15.41
CA GLU A 291 4.97 14.53 14.60
C GLU A 291 5.62 13.13 14.64
N VAL A 292 6.94 13.02 14.52
CA VAL A 292 7.59 11.70 14.62
C VAL A 292 7.47 11.11 16.02
N ASN A 293 7.55 11.93 17.06
CA ASN A 293 7.46 11.47 18.44
C ASN A 293 6.06 10.99 18.82
N LYS A 294 4.99 11.50 18.19
CA LYS A 294 3.64 10.92 18.35
C LYS A 294 3.59 9.44 17.94
N VAL A 295 4.41 9.01 17.00
CA VAL A 295 4.50 7.61 16.61
C VAL A 295 5.43 6.83 17.55
N ILE A 296 6.65 7.30 17.75
CA ILE A 296 7.68 6.58 18.49
C ILE A 296 7.27 6.30 19.93
N THR A 297 6.72 7.32 20.63
CA THR A 297 6.35 7.23 22.05
C THR A 297 5.20 6.25 22.33
N LYS A 298 4.41 5.89 21.33
CA LYS A 298 3.40 4.81 21.48
C LYS A 298 4.03 3.45 21.76
N TYR A 299 5.27 3.24 21.33
CA TYR A 299 5.97 1.97 21.46
C TYR A 299 7.02 1.99 22.58
N ASN A 300 7.69 3.11 22.78
CA ASN A 300 8.57 3.36 23.94
C ASN A 300 8.85 4.86 24.09
N ALA A 301 8.41 5.45 25.19
CA ALA A 301 8.57 6.88 25.44
C ALA A 301 10.04 7.32 25.59
N SER A 302 10.92 6.42 26.06
CA SER A 302 12.35 6.74 26.25
C SER A 302 13.14 6.85 24.95
N ASP A 303 12.58 6.38 23.83
CA ASP A 303 13.23 6.39 22.50
C ASP A 303 12.81 7.61 21.66
N ALA A 304 12.10 8.58 22.24
CA ALA A 304 11.71 9.80 21.55
C ALA A 304 12.93 10.50 20.92
N GLU A 305 12.78 10.96 19.69
CA GLU A 305 13.80 11.80 19.04
C GLU A 305 13.98 13.09 19.83
N THR A 306 15.21 13.57 19.93
CA THR A 306 15.58 14.79 20.65
C THR A 306 15.99 15.94 19.76
N ALA A 307 16.10 15.69 18.45
CA ALA A 307 16.46 16.68 17.44
C ALA A 307 15.51 16.61 16.23
N MET A 308 15.39 17.70 15.50
CA MET A 308 14.61 17.77 14.26
C MET A 308 15.05 16.66 13.30
N PRO A 309 14.15 15.76 12.86
CA PRO A 309 14.51 14.68 11.98
C PRO A 309 14.84 15.20 10.57
N SER A 310 15.86 14.63 9.95
CA SER A 310 16.11 14.81 8.50
C SER A 310 15.11 13.99 7.67
N LEU A 311 15.03 14.28 6.37
CA LEU A 311 14.24 13.44 5.43
C LEU A 311 14.71 11.98 5.44
N GLU A 312 16.02 11.74 5.54
CA GLU A 312 16.58 10.38 5.63
C GLU A 312 16.19 9.67 6.93
N ARG A 313 16.14 10.40 8.07
CA ARG A 313 15.65 9.81 9.33
C ARG A 313 14.16 9.49 9.24
N ILE A 314 13.36 10.36 8.65
CA ILE A 314 11.94 10.09 8.39
C ILE A 314 11.77 8.86 7.51
N ALA A 315 12.58 8.71 6.44
CA ALA A 315 12.56 7.51 5.59
C ALA A 315 12.87 6.24 6.39
N THR A 316 13.88 6.29 7.26
CA THR A 316 14.24 5.16 8.14
C THR A 316 13.11 4.78 9.08
N LEU A 317 12.47 5.77 9.70
CA LEU A 317 11.32 5.54 10.58
C LEU A 317 10.14 4.94 9.80
N ARG A 318 9.80 5.51 8.65
CA ARG A 318 8.74 4.96 7.77
C ARG A 318 9.02 3.52 7.37
N ARG A 319 10.26 3.20 7.00
CA ARG A 319 10.68 1.83 6.65
C ARG A 319 10.36 0.83 7.77
N ILE A 320 10.48 1.22 9.02
CA ILE A 320 10.26 0.34 10.18
C ILE A 320 8.79 0.33 10.61
N TYR A 321 8.23 1.51 10.84
CA TYR A 321 6.88 1.63 11.39
C TYR A 321 5.76 1.36 10.37
N LEU A 322 6.05 1.52 9.07
CA LEU A 322 5.15 1.23 7.96
C LEU A 322 5.59 0.01 7.16
N ALA A 323 6.45 -0.84 7.73
CA ALA A 323 6.91 -2.05 7.08
C ALA A 323 5.74 -2.92 6.59
N LEU A 324 5.92 -3.59 5.46
CA LEU A 324 4.94 -4.50 4.85
C LEU A 324 3.64 -3.84 4.33
N ARG A 325 3.67 -2.51 4.11
CA ARG A 325 2.53 -1.76 3.56
C ARG A 325 2.76 -1.27 2.13
N GLY A 326 3.89 -1.65 1.51
CA GLY A 326 4.24 -1.27 0.14
C GLY A 326 4.72 0.18 -0.04
N GLU A 327 4.80 0.99 1.03
CA GLU A 327 5.10 2.43 0.96
C GLU A 327 6.55 2.75 0.61
N ARG A 328 7.49 1.89 0.98
CA ARG A 328 8.93 2.17 0.81
C ARG A 328 9.33 2.35 -0.66
N THR A 329 8.70 1.65 -1.59
CA THR A 329 8.95 1.84 -3.02
C THR A 329 8.62 3.27 -3.45
N ALA A 330 7.49 3.80 -2.99
CA ALA A 330 7.11 5.19 -3.23
C ALA A 330 8.05 6.18 -2.54
N ASP A 331 8.51 5.87 -1.31
CA ASP A 331 9.48 6.67 -0.57
C ASP A 331 10.81 6.81 -1.34
N ILE A 332 11.30 5.72 -1.93
CA ILE A 332 12.51 5.74 -2.76
C ILE A 332 12.27 6.51 -4.07
N ARG A 333 11.15 6.24 -4.76
CA ARG A 333 10.81 6.90 -6.04
C ARG A 333 10.72 8.42 -5.92
N ARG A 334 10.21 8.94 -4.80
CA ARG A 334 10.12 10.38 -4.54
C ARG A 334 11.38 10.98 -3.89
N GLY A 335 12.44 10.20 -3.73
CA GLY A 335 13.72 10.67 -3.20
C GLY A 335 13.70 10.96 -1.69
N LEU A 336 12.76 10.38 -0.94
CA LEU A 336 12.75 10.49 0.52
C LEU A 336 13.86 9.62 1.12
N GLU A 337 13.99 8.37 0.69
CA GLU A 337 15.10 7.49 1.06
C GLU A 337 16.27 7.68 0.09
N GLN A 338 17.46 7.93 0.65
CA GLN A 338 18.72 8.12 -0.06
C GLN A 338 19.75 7.07 0.40
N GLY A 339 20.99 7.18 -0.06
CA GLY A 339 22.07 6.30 0.37
C GLY A 339 22.09 4.94 -0.35
N SER A 340 22.59 3.90 0.33
CA SER A 340 22.90 2.60 -0.30
C SER A 340 21.66 1.85 -0.80
N ALA A 341 20.53 1.94 -0.09
CA ALA A 341 19.28 1.28 -0.49
C ALA A 341 18.69 1.92 -1.75
N ALA A 342 18.65 3.25 -1.80
CA ALA A 342 18.22 4.00 -2.98
C ALA A 342 19.14 3.72 -4.17
N THR A 343 20.46 3.68 -3.95
CA THR A 343 21.45 3.34 -4.97
C THR A 343 21.22 1.93 -5.52
N LYS A 344 21.04 0.93 -4.66
CA LYS A 344 20.73 -0.44 -5.09
C LYS A 344 19.45 -0.49 -5.92
N TRP A 345 18.40 0.21 -5.47
CA TRP A 345 17.14 0.24 -6.21
C TRP A 345 17.31 0.91 -7.57
N GLN A 346 18.07 2.02 -7.67
CA GLN A 346 18.37 2.68 -8.96
C GLN A 346 19.11 1.75 -9.94
N GLN A 347 19.97 0.87 -9.45
CA GLN A 347 20.70 -0.11 -10.25
C GLN A 347 19.88 -1.31 -10.69
N ARG A 348 18.68 -1.53 -10.12
CA ARG A 348 17.83 -2.65 -10.51
C ARG A 348 17.35 -2.53 -11.95
N LYS A 349 17.30 -3.66 -12.63
CA LYS A 349 16.67 -3.80 -13.95
C LYS A 349 15.14 -3.78 -13.84
N THR A 350 14.62 -4.28 -12.71
CA THR A 350 13.18 -4.39 -12.44
C THR A 350 12.80 -3.51 -11.26
N LYS A 351 12.34 -2.31 -11.55
CA LYS A 351 11.77 -1.34 -10.60
C LYS A 351 10.24 -1.41 -10.55
N TRP A 352 9.64 -1.89 -11.61
CA TRP A 352 8.24 -2.30 -11.74
C TRP A 352 8.19 -3.72 -12.27
N LEU A 353 7.16 -4.45 -11.93
CA LEU A 353 6.91 -5.75 -12.54
C LEU A 353 6.62 -5.56 -14.04
N PRO A 354 7.17 -6.41 -14.92
CA PRO A 354 6.81 -6.38 -16.32
C PRO A 354 5.34 -6.77 -16.50
N LEU A 355 4.69 -6.29 -17.56
CA LEU A 355 3.38 -6.80 -17.96
C LEU A 355 3.48 -8.30 -18.28
N PRO A 356 2.39 -9.07 -18.09
CA PRO A 356 2.31 -10.45 -18.60
C PRO A 356 2.62 -10.54 -20.09
N GLU A 357 3.24 -11.64 -20.50
CA GLU A 357 3.63 -11.85 -21.89
C GLU A 357 2.44 -11.70 -22.85
N GLN A 358 1.29 -12.26 -22.49
CA GLN A 358 0.05 -12.14 -23.29
C GLN A 358 -0.40 -10.68 -23.48
N GLU A 359 -0.14 -9.82 -22.50
CA GLU A 359 -0.45 -8.39 -22.62
C GLU A 359 0.54 -7.68 -23.55
N LEU A 360 1.81 -8.11 -23.56
CA LEU A 360 2.84 -7.54 -24.43
C LEU A 360 2.68 -7.98 -25.89
N GLU A 361 2.29 -9.23 -26.14
CA GLU A 361 2.04 -9.76 -27.50
C GLU A 361 0.89 -9.05 -28.21
N ASN A 362 -0.06 -8.52 -27.46
CA ASN A 362 -1.21 -7.79 -27.98
C ASN A 362 -1.00 -6.27 -28.05
N LEU A 363 0.23 -5.79 -27.85
CA LEU A 363 0.53 -4.38 -28.08
C LEU A 363 0.51 -4.06 -29.58
N PRO A 364 -0.01 -2.88 -29.97
CA PRO A 364 -0.04 -2.48 -31.39
C PRO A 364 1.35 -2.24 -31.96
#